data_1557063b67dbd1b6884921ff98672496
#
_entry.id   1557063b67dbd1b6884921ff98672496
#
_cell.length_a   1.000
_cell.length_b   1.000
_cell.length_c   1.000
_cell.angle_alpha   90.00
_cell.angle_beta   90.00
_cell.angle_gamma   90.00
#
_symmetry.space_group_name_H-M   'P 1'
#
loop_
_entity.id
_entity.type
_entity.pdbx_description
1 polymer ?
#
loop_
_entity_poly.entity_id
_entity_poly.type
_entity_poly.pdbx_seq_one_letter_code
_entity_poly.pdbx_strand_id
1 'polypeptide(L)'
;MIEHFFKIDPRLLDIADAALGDCRAPFDRIDETAEYNACKVLAAFIDNRVSESHFTGTTGYGYGDRGRDTLDAVLAQIMGTEDALIRHNFVSGTHAITTALFGVLRPGDRMVSLTGAPYDTLQPVIGVVPGGHGSLREFGIQYEQLDLCADGTPDYKNVAKA
;
A
#
# COMPACT_ATOMS: atom_id res chain seq x y z
N MET A 1 -16.52 -15.74 29.47
CA MET A 1 -15.13 -15.54 30.01
C MET A 1 -14.90 -14.10 30.48
N ILE A 2 -15.27 -13.10 29.66
CA ILE A 2 -15.06 -11.66 29.96
C ILE A 2 -15.87 -11.19 31.20
N GLU A 3 -17.04 -11.73 31.41
CA GLU A 3 -17.92 -11.44 32.55
C GLU A 3 -17.34 -11.84 33.92
N HIS A 4 -16.33 -12.69 33.96
CA HIS A 4 -15.63 -13.00 35.21
C HIS A 4 -14.71 -11.86 35.69
N PHE A 5 -14.28 -11.00 34.77
CA PHE A 5 -13.34 -9.93 35.07
C PHE A 5 -14.00 -8.54 35.03
N PHE A 6 -15.09 -8.39 34.29
CA PHE A 6 -15.76 -7.12 34.08
C PHE A 6 -17.27 -7.24 34.34
N LYS A 7 -17.83 -6.24 35.02
CA LYS A 7 -19.30 -6.12 35.21
C LYS A 7 -19.90 -5.55 33.91
N ILE A 8 -20.35 -6.42 33.04
CA ILE A 8 -21.00 -6.06 31.77
C ILE A 8 -22.49 -6.40 31.90
N ASP A 9 -23.36 -5.50 31.42
CA ASP A 9 -24.80 -5.77 31.34
C ASP A 9 -25.01 -6.97 30.40
N PRO A 10 -25.73 -8.04 30.86
CA PRO A 10 -25.97 -9.21 30.01
C PRO A 10 -26.56 -8.89 28.64
N ARG A 11 -27.42 -7.87 28.54
CA ARG A 11 -28.02 -7.45 27.28
C ARG A 11 -26.97 -7.00 26.25
N LEU A 12 -25.84 -6.44 26.70
CA LEU A 12 -24.74 -6.06 25.79
C LEU A 12 -23.97 -7.29 25.29
N LEU A 13 -23.86 -8.32 26.14
CA LEU A 13 -23.25 -9.59 25.73
C LEU A 13 -24.12 -10.30 24.68
N ASP A 14 -25.45 -10.34 24.90
CA ASP A 14 -26.41 -10.93 23.94
C ASP A 14 -26.33 -10.20 22.57
N ILE A 15 -26.28 -8.88 22.58
CA ILE A 15 -26.13 -8.07 21.35
C ILE A 15 -24.79 -8.36 20.66
N ALA A 16 -23.70 -8.43 21.42
CA ALA A 16 -22.39 -8.73 20.88
C ALA A 16 -22.33 -10.13 20.25
N ASP A 17 -22.90 -11.14 20.92
CA ASP A 17 -22.95 -12.50 20.41
C ASP A 17 -23.81 -12.62 19.14
N ALA A 18 -24.95 -11.92 19.09
CA ALA A 18 -25.79 -11.86 17.90
C ALA A 18 -25.02 -11.20 16.72
N ALA A 19 -24.36 -10.05 16.96
CA ALA A 19 -23.57 -9.35 15.95
C ALA A 19 -22.39 -10.20 15.44
N LEU A 20 -21.71 -10.93 16.32
CA LEU A 20 -20.65 -11.88 15.92
C LEU A 20 -21.22 -13.03 15.08
N GLY A 21 -22.41 -13.51 15.40
CA GLY A 21 -23.11 -14.52 14.60
C GLY A 21 -23.40 -14.01 13.18
N ASP A 22 -23.95 -12.80 13.06
CA ASP A 22 -24.26 -12.17 11.77
C ASP A 22 -23.00 -11.89 10.93
N CYS A 23 -21.88 -11.60 11.59
CA CYS A 23 -20.59 -11.33 10.92
C CYS A 23 -19.77 -12.60 10.64
N ARG A 24 -20.22 -13.79 11.01
CA ARG A 24 -19.43 -15.02 10.89
C ARG A 24 -18.95 -15.29 9.45
N ALA A 25 -19.86 -15.28 8.50
CA ALA A 25 -19.51 -15.58 7.11
C ALA A 25 -18.56 -14.55 6.46
N PRO A 26 -18.70 -13.23 6.69
CA PRO A 26 -17.65 -12.27 6.34
C PRO A 26 -16.30 -12.56 6.99
N PHE A 27 -16.25 -12.89 8.27
CA PHE A 27 -15.01 -13.18 9.00
C PHE A 27 -14.32 -14.42 8.46
N ASP A 28 -15.05 -15.50 8.20
CA ASP A 28 -14.48 -16.72 7.63
C ASP A 28 -13.75 -16.42 6.29
N ARG A 29 -14.33 -15.58 5.42
CA ARG A 29 -13.66 -15.15 4.16
C ARG A 29 -12.42 -14.29 4.40
N ILE A 30 -12.45 -13.46 5.43
CA ILE A 30 -11.28 -12.64 5.82
C ILE A 30 -10.18 -13.54 6.34
N ASP A 31 -10.52 -14.53 7.18
CA ASP A 31 -9.58 -15.47 7.76
C ASP A 31 -8.89 -16.32 6.68
N GLU A 32 -9.64 -16.83 5.69
CA GLU A 32 -9.07 -17.53 4.53
C GLU A 32 -8.07 -16.65 3.76
N THR A 33 -8.41 -15.40 3.50
CA THR A 33 -7.53 -14.45 2.82
C THR A 33 -6.30 -14.12 3.66
N ALA A 34 -6.48 -13.95 4.96
CA ALA A 34 -5.40 -13.67 5.91
C ALA A 34 -4.42 -14.86 6.00
N GLU A 35 -4.93 -16.09 6.10
CA GLU A 35 -4.11 -17.30 6.13
C GLU A 35 -3.29 -17.45 4.85
N TYR A 36 -3.93 -17.30 3.68
CA TYR A 36 -3.23 -17.34 2.40
C TYR A 36 -2.08 -16.33 2.33
N ASN A 37 -2.34 -15.08 2.70
CA ASN A 37 -1.31 -14.03 2.66
C ASN A 37 -0.22 -14.24 3.72
N ALA A 38 -0.57 -14.71 4.92
CA ALA A 38 0.41 -15.05 5.95
C ALA A 38 1.35 -16.17 5.50
N CYS A 39 0.81 -17.22 4.88
CA CYS A 39 1.62 -18.30 4.30
C CYS A 39 2.52 -17.81 3.17
N LYS A 40 2.01 -16.94 2.29
CA LYS A 40 2.78 -16.33 1.20
C LYS A 40 3.97 -15.52 1.72
N VAL A 41 3.75 -14.71 2.76
CA VAL A 41 4.82 -13.94 3.41
C VAL A 41 5.83 -14.86 4.07
N LEU A 42 5.37 -15.85 4.84
CA LEU A 42 6.25 -16.81 5.50
C LEU A 42 7.11 -17.59 4.51
N ALA A 43 6.54 -18.04 3.39
CA ALA A 43 7.27 -18.71 2.33
C ALA A 43 8.40 -17.83 1.78
N ALA A 44 8.12 -16.53 1.52
CA ALA A 44 9.15 -15.61 1.05
C ALA A 44 10.31 -15.44 2.05
N PHE A 45 10.03 -15.41 3.35
CA PHE A 45 11.08 -15.40 4.38
C PHE A 45 11.91 -16.68 4.40
N ILE A 46 11.27 -17.84 4.25
CA ILE A 46 11.93 -19.15 4.22
C ILE A 46 12.81 -19.27 2.98
N ASP A 47 12.28 -18.98 1.80
CA ASP A 47 12.96 -19.10 0.52
C ASP A 47 14.20 -18.19 0.45
N ASN A 48 14.11 -16.98 0.99
CA ASN A 48 15.22 -16.04 1.10
C ASN A 48 16.14 -16.32 2.32
N ARG A 49 15.88 -17.39 3.08
CA ARG A 49 16.70 -17.85 4.22
C ARG A 49 16.95 -16.75 5.24
N VAL A 50 15.91 -15.96 5.54
CA VAL A 50 16.00 -14.89 6.53
C VAL A 50 16.41 -15.48 7.89
N SER A 51 17.40 -14.87 8.53
CA SER A 51 17.97 -15.32 9.80
C SER A 51 18.45 -14.13 10.62
N GLU A 52 18.82 -14.36 11.87
CA GLU A 52 19.35 -13.33 12.77
C GLU A 52 20.51 -12.52 12.14
N SER A 53 21.33 -13.15 11.30
CA SER A 53 22.46 -12.47 10.65
C SER A 53 22.06 -11.31 9.74
N HIS A 54 20.79 -11.21 9.29
CA HIS A 54 20.29 -10.11 8.47
C HIS A 54 19.95 -8.87 9.29
N PHE A 55 19.87 -9.00 10.62
CA PHE A 55 19.61 -7.89 11.56
C PHE A 55 20.89 -7.31 12.16
N THR A 56 22.05 -7.79 11.73
CA THR A 56 23.34 -7.24 12.17
C THR A 56 23.51 -5.82 11.61
N GLY A 57 23.98 -4.90 12.45
CA GLY A 57 24.25 -3.52 12.03
C GLY A 57 25.30 -3.46 10.92
N THR A 58 25.08 -2.54 9.96
CA THR A 58 25.98 -2.29 8.82
C THR A 58 26.48 -0.86 8.85
N THR A 59 27.38 -0.51 7.92
CA THR A 59 27.94 0.86 7.79
C THR A 59 26.89 1.89 7.35
N GLY A 60 25.73 1.44 6.81
CA GLY A 60 24.68 2.30 6.29
C GLY A 60 24.95 2.82 4.87
N TYR A 61 26.11 2.56 4.27
CA TYR A 61 26.41 2.97 2.89
C TYR A 61 25.69 2.15 1.81
N GLY A 62 25.05 1.03 2.18
CA GLY A 62 24.26 0.18 1.27
C GLY A 62 25.06 -0.77 0.38
N TYR A 63 26.38 -0.78 0.48
CA TYR A 63 27.21 -1.71 -0.26
C TYR A 63 27.34 -3.05 0.48
N GLY A 64 26.81 -4.11 -0.15
CA GLY A 64 26.84 -5.45 0.45
C GLY A 64 26.03 -5.54 1.75
N ASP A 65 24.98 -4.73 1.89
CA ASP A 65 24.09 -4.75 3.04
C ASP A 65 23.11 -5.92 2.90
N ARG A 66 23.52 -7.06 3.45
CA ARG A 66 22.76 -8.30 3.36
C ARG A 66 21.33 -8.17 3.85
N GLY A 67 21.09 -7.39 4.90
CA GLY A 67 19.75 -7.17 5.44
C GLY A 67 18.84 -6.44 4.46
N ARG A 68 19.34 -5.36 3.85
CA ARG A 68 18.59 -4.57 2.86
C ARG A 68 18.34 -5.35 1.58
N ASP A 69 19.36 -5.99 1.04
CA ASP A 69 19.25 -6.76 -0.20
C ASP A 69 18.24 -7.91 -0.04
N THR A 70 18.27 -8.60 1.11
CA THR A 70 17.31 -9.67 1.40
C THR A 70 15.90 -9.13 1.62
N LEU A 71 15.74 -7.96 2.25
CA LEU A 71 14.43 -7.34 2.45
C LEU A 71 13.77 -6.96 1.11
N ASP A 72 14.55 -6.39 0.19
CA ASP A 72 14.09 -6.08 -1.16
C ASP A 72 13.64 -7.37 -1.89
N ALA A 73 14.44 -8.44 -1.85
CA ALA A 73 14.12 -9.72 -2.46
C ALA A 73 12.85 -10.36 -1.87
N VAL A 74 12.69 -10.34 -0.55
CA VAL A 74 11.48 -10.84 0.12
C VAL A 74 10.23 -10.06 -0.32
N LEU A 75 10.30 -8.73 -0.38
CA LEU A 75 9.14 -7.94 -0.82
C LEU A 75 8.85 -8.16 -2.30
N ALA A 76 9.86 -8.21 -3.15
CA ALA A 76 9.69 -8.50 -4.58
C ALA A 76 8.96 -9.82 -4.78
N GLN A 77 9.35 -10.87 -4.05
CA GLN A 77 8.69 -12.17 -4.09
C GLN A 77 7.23 -12.11 -3.60
N ILE A 78 6.97 -11.43 -2.49
CA ILE A 78 5.61 -11.26 -1.94
C ILE A 78 4.69 -10.54 -2.94
N MET A 79 5.20 -9.50 -3.60
CA MET A 79 4.43 -8.68 -4.54
C MET A 79 4.40 -9.25 -5.96
N GLY A 80 5.25 -10.25 -6.27
CA GLY A 80 5.38 -10.82 -7.60
C GLY A 80 5.99 -9.85 -8.61
N THR A 81 6.93 -9.02 -8.16
CA THR A 81 7.65 -8.02 -8.96
C THR A 81 9.08 -8.45 -9.22
N GLU A 82 9.73 -7.87 -10.23
CA GLU A 82 11.13 -8.15 -10.56
C GLU A 82 12.09 -7.70 -9.46
N ASP A 83 11.75 -6.59 -8.80
CA ASP A 83 12.57 -5.98 -7.74
C ASP A 83 11.69 -5.16 -6.78
N ALA A 84 12.26 -4.77 -5.64
CA ALA A 84 11.64 -3.88 -4.68
C ALA A 84 12.70 -2.97 -4.05
N LEU A 85 12.28 -1.81 -3.55
CA LEU A 85 13.14 -0.87 -2.84
C LEU A 85 12.49 -0.49 -1.51
N ILE A 86 12.97 -1.10 -0.42
CA ILE A 86 12.50 -0.79 0.93
C ILE A 86 13.60 -0.02 1.67
N ARG A 87 13.32 1.22 2.02
CA ARG A 87 14.28 2.05 2.76
C ARG A 87 13.54 2.86 3.83
N HIS A 88 14.15 2.95 5.00
CA HIS A 88 13.64 3.78 6.10
C HIS A 88 13.61 5.29 5.77
N ASN A 89 14.32 5.68 4.71
CA ASN A 89 14.32 7.05 4.18
C ASN A 89 12.97 7.43 3.54
N PHE A 90 12.14 6.47 3.14
CA PHE A 90 10.75 6.74 2.75
C PHE A 90 9.92 6.99 4.00
N VAL A 91 9.76 8.26 4.35
CA VAL A 91 9.14 8.69 5.60
C VAL A 91 7.62 8.58 5.63
N SER A 92 7.00 8.37 4.47
CA SER A 92 5.54 8.21 4.32
C SER A 92 5.18 7.52 3.00
N GLY A 93 3.93 7.05 2.89
CA GLY A 93 3.39 6.52 1.62
C GLY A 93 3.38 7.58 0.52
N THR A 94 3.04 8.83 0.84
CA THR A 94 3.11 9.95 -0.12
C THR A 94 4.53 10.13 -0.65
N HIS A 95 5.55 10.07 0.22
CA HIS A 95 6.94 10.18 -0.21
C HIS A 95 7.35 9.04 -1.14
N ALA A 96 6.95 7.81 -0.85
CA ALA A 96 7.23 6.65 -1.71
C ALA A 96 6.58 6.81 -3.09
N ILE A 97 5.30 7.19 -3.16
CA ILE A 97 4.59 7.44 -4.41
C ILE A 97 5.20 8.61 -5.18
N THR A 98 5.53 9.70 -4.49
CA THR A 98 6.21 10.87 -5.09
C THR A 98 7.51 10.46 -5.75
N THR A 99 8.34 9.70 -5.04
CA THR A 99 9.62 9.22 -5.56
C THR A 99 9.43 8.34 -6.80
N ALA A 100 8.44 7.45 -6.79
CA ALA A 100 8.12 6.61 -7.94
C ALA A 100 7.67 7.46 -9.15
N LEU A 101 6.76 8.42 -8.94
CA LEU A 101 6.26 9.28 -10.02
C LEU A 101 7.37 10.12 -10.65
N PHE A 102 8.21 10.78 -9.85
CA PHE A 102 9.37 11.53 -10.36
C PHE A 102 10.44 10.62 -10.97
N GLY A 103 10.50 9.36 -10.54
CA GLY A 103 11.41 8.36 -11.09
C GLY A 103 11.04 7.93 -12.52
N VAL A 104 9.75 7.78 -12.81
CA VAL A 104 9.27 7.26 -14.10
C VAL A 104 8.83 8.34 -15.09
N LEU A 105 8.28 9.46 -14.60
CA LEU A 105 7.77 10.53 -15.46
C LEU A 105 8.88 11.50 -15.91
N ARG A 106 8.75 12.03 -17.12
CA ARG A 106 9.65 13.00 -17.73
C ARG A 106 8.87 14.22 -18.22
N PRO A 107 9.50 15.40 -18.34
CA PRO A 107 8.86 16.59 -18.93
C PRO A 107 8.23 16.27 -20.29
N GLY A 108 6.95 16.60 -20.43
CA GLY A 108 6.16 16.31 -21.63
C GLY A 108 5.29 15.06 -21.52
N ASP A 109 5.53 14.20 -20.52
CA ASP A 109 4.69 13.03 -20.27
C ASP A 109 3.30 13.42 -19.78
N ARG A 110 2.36 12.49 -19.97
CA ARG A 110 0.98 12.60 -19.49
C ARG A 110 0.68 11.55 -18.45
N MET A 111 0.19 11.97 -17.29
CA MET A 111 -0.31 11.14 -16.20
C MET A 111 -1.82 11.18 -16.16
N VAL A 112 -2.47 10.04 -16.17
CA VAL A 112 -3.94 9.91 -16.08
C VAL A 112 -4.32 9.16 -14.83
N SER A 113 -5.15 9.78 -13.95
CA SER A 113 -5.80 9.07 -12.84
C SER A 113 -7.06 8.41 -13.36
N LEU A 114 -7.18 7.09 -13.17
CA LEU A 114 -8.30 6.28 -13.66
C LEU A 114 -9.41 6.06 -12.61
N THR A 115 -9.19 6.52 -11.40
CA THR A 115 -10.07 6.27 -10.23
C THR A 115 -10.52 7.55 -9.55
N GLY A 116 -10.60 8.64 -10.31
CA GLY A 116 -10.97 9.95 -9.78
C GLY A 116 -9.80 10.73 -9.22
N ALA A 117 -10.10 11.72 -8.37
CA ALA A 117 -9.11 12.57 -7.76
C ALA A 117 -8.15 11.78 -6.86
N PRO A 118 -6.84 12.04 -6.93
CA PRO A 118 -5.89 11.49 -5.98
C PRO A 118 -6.19 12.02 -4.56
N TYR A 119 -5.78 11.26 -3.55
CA TYR A 119 -5.97 11.69 -2.17
C TYR A 119 -5.24 13.01 -1.89
N ASP A 120 -5.68 13.71 -0.85
CA ASP A 120 -5.34 15.10 -0.56
C ASP A 120 -3.85 15.41 -0.51
N THR A 121 -3.03 14.55 0.13
CA THR A 121 -1.58 14.79 0.26
C THR A 121 -0.82 14.57 -1.05
N LEU A 122 -1.39 13.89 -2.04
CA LEU A 122 -0.80 13.71 -3.36
C LEU A 122 -1.15 14.85 -4.34
N GLN A 123 -2.25 15.56 -4.10
CA GLN A 123 -2.69 16.66 -4.96
C GLN A 123 -1.66 17.78 -5.10
N PRO A 124 -0.99 18.26 -4.03
CA PRO A 124 0.11 19.24 -4.16
C PRO A 124 1.31 18.69 -4.92
N VAL A 125 1.63 17.41 -4.76
CA VAL A 125 2.74 16.74 -5.48
C VAL A 125 2.49 16.75 -6.99
N ILE A 126 1.27 16.49 -7.41
CA ILE A 126 0.87 16.55 -8.82
C ILE A 126 0.77 18.00 -9.30
N GLY A 127 0.35 18.92 -8.44
CA GLY A 127 0.12 20.32 -8.76
C GLY A 127 -1.32 20.60 -9.23
N VAL A 128 -2.32 19.81 -8.75
CA VAL A 128 -3.74 20.06 -9.05
C VAL A 128 -4.36 21.06 -8.09
N VAL A 129 -3.72 21.34 -6.95
CA VAL A 129 -4.10 22.39 -6.02
C VAL A 129 -3.10 23.53 -6.06
N PRO A 130 -3.53 24.81 -5.85
CA PRO A 130 -2.63 25.96 -5.83
C PRO A 130 -1.64 25.91 -4.66
N GLY A 131 -0.46 26.52 -4.85
CA GLY A 131 0.49 26.82 -3.78
C GLY A 131 1.60 25.79 -3.53
N GLY A 132 1.66 24.71 -4.29
CA GLY A 132 2.79 23.77 -4.26
C GLY A 132 3.90 24.21 -5.23
N HIS A 133 5.16 24.28 -4.74
CA HIS A 133 6.34 24.42 -5.59
C HIS A 133 7.02 23.07 -5.75
N GLY A 134 7.62 22.82 -6.93
CA GLY A 134 8.28 21.57 -7.25
C GLY A 134 7.31 20.43 -7.60
N SER A 135 6.09 20.76 -8.04
CA SER A 135 5.08 19.77 -8.44
C SER A 135 5.40 19.15 -9.80
N LEU A 136 4.80 17.99 -10.10
CA LEU A 136 4.90 17.34 -11.41
C LEU A 136 4.49 18.27 -12.54
N ARG A 137 3.47 19.10 -12.37
CA ARG A 137 3.05 20.09 -13.36
C ARG A 137 4.11 21.15 -13.63
N GLU A 138 4.80 21.63 -12.60
CA GLU A 138 5.92 22.59 -12.78
C GLU A 138 7.11 21.95 -13.51
N PHE A 139 7.28 20.63 -13.38
CA PHE A 139 8.26 19.85 -14.15
C PHE A 139 7.78 19.50 -15.57
N GLY A 140 6.60 19.98 -15.97
CA GLY A 140 6.09 19.83 -17.33
C GLY A 140 5.31 18.53 -17.58
N ILE A 141 4.87 17.83 -16.55
CA ILE A 141 4.00 16.67 -16.65
C ILE A 141 2.54 17.15 -16.76
N GLN A 142 1.82 16.66 -17.76
CA GLN A 142 0.39 16.90 -17.90
C GLN A 142 -0.41 15.94 -17.02
N TYR A 143 -1.45 16.43 -16.36
CA TYR A 143 -2.31 15.63 -15.52
C TYR A 143 -3.74 15.67 -16.02
N GLU A 144 -4.35 14.50 -16.14
CA GLU A 144 -5.77 14.29 -16.43
C GLU A 144 -6.39 13.34 -15.41
N GLN A 145 -7.70 13.42 -15.28
CA GLN A 145 -8.46 12.59 -14.35
C GLN A 145 -9.72 12.07 -15.04
N LEU A 146 -9.99 10.80 -14.83
CA LEU A 146 -11.26 10.16 -15.16
C LEU A 146 -11.94 9.76 -13.86
N ASP A 147 -13.16 10.25 -13.66
CA ASP A 147 -13.96 9.87 -12.50
C ASP A 147 -14.50 8.45 -12.64
N LEU A 148 -14.80 7.82 -11.50
CA LEU A 148 -15.45 6.51 -11.50
C LEU A 148 -16.86 6.60 -12.04
N CYS A 149 -17.34 5.54 -12.65
CA CYS A 149 -18.75 5.35 -12.99
C CYS A 149 -19.62 5.34 -11.71
N ALA A 150 -20.93 5.51 -11.88
CA ALA A 150 -21.88 5.54 -10.76
C ALA A 150 -21.89 4.25 -9.91
N ASP A 151 -21.44 3.14 -10.47
CA ASP A 151 -21.30 1.84 -9.80
C ASP A 151 -19.92 1.65 -9.11
N GLY A 152 -19.05 2.67 -9.14
CA GLY A 152 -17.71 2.64 -8.56
C GLY A 152 -16.65 1.95 -9.42
N THR A 153 -16.96 1.57 -10.65
CA THR A 153 -15.98 0.99 -11.57
C THR A 153 -15.24 2.07 -12.37
N PRO A 154 -13.98 1.81 -12.82
CA PRO A 154 -13.28 2.71 -13.73
C PRO A 154 -14.01 2.83 -15.07
N ASP A 155 -14.02 4.04 -15.65
CA ASP A 155 -14.63 4.29 -16.98
C ASP A 155 -13.72 3.79 -18.10
N TYR A 156 -13.71 2.48 -18.32
CA TYR A 156 -12.90 1.83 -19.35
C TYR A 156 -13.16 2.33 -20.77
N LYS A 157 -14.36 2.92 -21.04
CA LYS A 157 -14.69 3.46 -22.36
C LYS A 157 -13.93 4.74 -22.67
N ASN A 158 -13.68 5.54 -21.65
CA ASN A 158 -12.93 6.78 -21.77
C ASN A 158 -11.44 6.61 -21.53
N VAL A 159 -11.01 5.58 -20.80
CA VAL A 159 -9.58 5.21 -20.67
C VAL A 159 -8.91 5.04 -22.04
N ALA A 160 -9.59 4.38 -23.00
CA ALA A 160 -9.04 4.15 -24.34
C ALA A 160 -8.94 5.43 -25.19
N LYS A 161 -9.51 6.57 -24.75
CA LYS A 161 -9.50 7.86 -25.44
C LYS A 161 -8.55 8.87 -24.77
N ALA A 162 -8.23 8.64 -23.49
CA ALA A 162 -7.30 9.43 -22.71
C ALA A 162 -5.85 9.04 -23.03
#